data_4474f40257d1c099674ea2e4f88c034e
#
_entry.id   4474f40257d1c099674ea2e4f88c034e
#
_cell.length_a   1.000
_cell.length_b   1.000
_cell.length_c   1.000
_cell.angle_alpha   90.00
_cell.angle_beta   90.00
_cell.angle_gamma   90.00
#
_symmetry.space_group_name_H-M   'P 1'
#
loop_
_entity.id
_entity.type
_entity.pdbx_description
1 polymer ?
#
loop_
_entity_poly.entity_id
_entity_poly.type
_entity_poly.pdbx_seq_one_letter_code
_entity_poly.pdbx_strand_id
1 'polypeptide(L)'
;SCSLVGSEMCIRDRENVIYVNIGWGLGLCIIINGEIYYGKDGYSGEFGHIHMYENNVMCHCGKKGCIETEISGSAVCRKLVERIYNHEASVLSKKVWNGNMITIKDIIEAAKLEDPLCIELVTQAGRELGHQLAGLINLLNPDRIIIGGRMSEIAPYYFLQPVKLAVHKYSLRLMTQPVSYTHLTLPTNSL
;
A
#
# COMPACT_ATOMS: atom_id res chain seq x y z
N SER A 1 -14.67 -1.65 5.98
CA SER A 1 -15.23 -0.33 6.29
C SER A 1 -14.23 0.76 5.95
N CYS A 2 -14.62 1.65 5.05
CA CYS A 2 -13.83 2.81 4.66
C CYS A 2 -13.85 3.82 5.82
N SER A 3 -12.87 3.77 6.72
CA SER A 3 -12.75 4.73 7.81
C SER A 3 -12.07 6.00 7.29
N LEU A 4 -12.86 6.93 6.75
CA LEU A 4 -12.41 8.21 6.18
C LEU A 4 -12.40 9.36 7.21
N VAL A 5 -12.33 9.08 8.49
CA VAL A 5 -12.32 10.13 9.52
C VAL A 5 -11.08 11.00 9.37
N GLY A 6 -11.25 12.22 8.87
CA GLY A 6 -10.21 13.24 8.72
C GLY A 6 -9.75 13.57 7.31
N SER A 7 -10.20 12.83 6.27
CA SER A 7 -9.81 13.11 4.87
C SER A 7 -10.80 14.03 4.12
N GLU A 8 -11.92 14.38 4.74
CA GLU A 8 -12.99 15.18 4.11
C GLU A 8 -12.55 16.60 3.69
N MET A 9 -11.49 17.13 4.31
CA MET A 9 -10.97 18.47 3.98
C MET A 9 -10.17 18.55 2.69
N CYS A 10 -9.84 17.42 2.06
CA CYS A 10 -9.04 17.37 0.81
C CYS A 10 -9.87 17.01 -0.42
N ILE A 11 -11.15 16.69 -0.27
CA ILE A 11 -12.04 16.32 -1.36
C ILE A 11 -12.82 17.56 -1.77
N ARG A 12 -12.45 18.13 -2.93
CA ARG A 12 -13.26 19.20 -3.55
C ARG A 12 -14.56 18.61 -4.09
N ASP A 13 -15.63 19.38 -4.01
CA ASP A 13 -16.93 18.98 -4.58
C ASP A 13 -16.74 18.52 -6.03
N ARG A 14 -17.17 17.28 -6.32
CA ARG A 14 -17.18 16.64 -7.66
C ARG A 14 -15.81 16.12 -8.14
N GLU A 15 -14.84 15.83 -7.31
CA GLU A 15 -13.62 15.11 -7.71
C GLU A 15 -13.83 13.58 -7.70
N ASN A 16 -13.16 12.90 -8.65
CA ASN A 16 -13.05 11.44 -8.68
C ASN A 16 -11.74 11.06 -8.00
N VAL A 17 -11.81 10.43 -6.86
CA VAL A 17 -10.64 10.13 -6.01
C VAL A 17 -10.54 8.65 -5.72
N ILE A 18 -9.35 8.11 -5.81
CA ILE A 18 -9.00 6.80 -5.27
C ILE A 18 -8.20 7.02 -3.99
N TYR A 19 -8.72 6.54 -2.88
CA TYR A 19 -7.99 6.52 -1.60
C TYR A 19 -7.49 5.11 -1.33
N VAL A 20 -6.19 4.96 -1.13
CA VAL A 20 -5.52 3.69 -0.83
C VAL A 20 -4.98 3.75 0.59
N ASN A 21 -5.42 2.84 1.43
CA ASN A 21 -4.91 2.68 2.79
C ASN A 21 -4.00 1.45 2.85
N ILE A 22 -2.69 1.70 3.01
CA ILE A 22 -1.70 0.64 3.11
C ILE A 22 -1.10 0.60 4.51
N GLY A 23 -1.59 -0.34 5.30
CA GLY A 23 -1.16 -0.62 6.66
C GLY A 23 -0.78 -2.09 6.79
N TRP A 24 -1.27 -2.75 7.84
CA TRP A 24 -1.13 -4.21 7.99
C TRP A 24 -1.76 -4.97 6.81
N GLY A 25 -2.93 -4.53 6.36
CA GLY A 25 -3.59 -4.96 5.13
C GLY A 25 -3.54 -3.88 4.03
N LEU A 26 -4.34 -4.07 3.00
CA LEU A 26 -4.49 -3.17 1.85
C LEU A 26 -5.96 -2.92 1.56
N GLY A 27 -6.42 -1.70 1.85
CA GLY A 27 -7.78 -1.24 1.55
C GLY A 27 -7.81 -0.16 0.48
N LEU A 28 -8.96 -0.03 -0.20
CA LEU A 28 -9.18 1.00 -1.20
C LEU A 28 -10.58 1.56 -1.07
N CYS A 29 -10.73 2.86 -1.32
CA CYS A 29 -12.01 3.54 -1.41
C CYS A 29 -12.09 4.29 -2.74
N ILE A 30 -13.22 4.20 -3.41
CA ILE A 30 -13.48 4.88 -4.67
C ILE A 30 -14.50 5.99 -4.38
N ILE A 31 -14.15 7.20 -4.79
CA ILE A 31 -15.01 8.38 -4.67
C ILE A 31 -15.29 8.87 -6.09
N ILE A 32 -16.55 9.01 -6.45
CA ILE A 32 -17.01 9.46 -7.78
C ILE A 32 -17.89 10.68 -7.57
N ASN A 33 -17.55 11.79 -8.24
CA ASN A 33 -18.27 13.08 -8.10
C ASN A 33 -18.39 13.55 -6.63
N GLY A 34 -17.37 13.29 -5.82
CA GLY A 34 -17.35 13.66 -4.40
C GLY A 34 -18.08 12.68 -3.46
N GLU A 35 -18.69 11.62 -3.99
CA GLU A 35 -19.43 10.63 -3.19
C GLU A 35 -18.73 9.27 -3.17
N ILE A 36 -18.76 8.61 -2.00
CA ILE A 36 -18.17 7.26 -1.87
C ILE A 36 -19.00 6.28 -2.69
N TYR A 37 -18.32 5.56 -3.58
CA TYR A 37 -18.94 4.48 -4.32
C TYR A 37 -18.92 3.18 -3.50
N TYR A 38 -20.09 2.77 -3.03
CA TYR A 38 -20.24 1.58 -2.21
C TYR A 38 -20.43 0.28 -3.01
N GLY A 39 -20.78 0.38 -4.28
CA GLY A 39 -21.27 -0.77 -5.06
C GLY A 39 -22.66 -1.22 -4.59
N LYS A 40 -23.12 -2.35 -5.12
CA LYS A 40 -24.48 -2.86 -4.84
C LYS A 40 -24.67 -3.22 -3.36
N ASP A 41 -23.70 -3.94 -2.77
CA ASP A 41 -23.81 -4.55 -1.44
C ASP A 41 -22.79 -3.98 -0.43
N GLY A 42 -22.17 -2.83 -0.73
CA GLY A 42 -21.18 -2.19 0.14
C GLY A 42 -19.77 -2.77 0.06
N TYR A 43 -19.49 -3.67 -0.89
CA TYR A 43 -18.18 -4.32 -1.07
C TYR A 43 -17.32 -3.70 -2.17
N SER A 44 -17.56 -2.44 -2.53
CA SER A 44 -16.66 -1.73 -3.45
C SER A 44 -15.29 -1.50 -2.79
N GLY A 45 -14.23 -1.57 -3.59
CA GLY A 45 -12.89 -1.26 -3.11
C GLY A 45 -12.14 -2.43 -2.46
N GLU A 46 -12.61 -3.67 -2.59
CA GLU A 46 -11.92 -4.89 -2.13
C GLU A 46 -10.67 -5.20 -3.00
N PHE A 47 -9.92 -4.17 -3.32
CA PHE A 47 -8.76 -4.16 -4.20
C PHE A 47 -7.65 -5.11 -3.74
N GLY A 48 -7.41 -5.17 -2.43
CA GLY A 48 -6.42 -6.06 -1.84
C GLY A 48 -6.69 -7.55 -2.12
N HIS A 49 -7.95 -7.91 -2.43
CA HIS A 49 -8.39 -9.29 -2.63
C HIS A 49 -8.53 -9.69 -4.11
N ILE A 50 -8.12 -8.84 -5.05
CA ILE A 50 -7.99 -9.22 -6.45
C ILE A 50 -6.85 -10.23 -6.58
N HIS A 51 -7.09 -11.36 -7.28
CA HIS A 51 -6.09 -12.35 -7.60
C HIS A 51 -5.19 -11.84 -8.73
N MET A 52 -3.93 -11.59 -8.42
CA MET A 52 -2.95 -11.06 -9.38
C MET A 52 -1.64 -11.85 -9.41
N TYR A 53 -1.42 -12.73 -8.43
CA TYR A 53 -0.15 -13.43 -8.29
C TYR A 53 -0.35 -14.94 -8.21
N GLU A 54 0.44 -15.68 -8.98
CA GLU A 54 0.52 -17.15 -8.91
C GLU A 54 1.42 -17.59 -7.74
N ASN A 55 1.16 -17.04 -6.55
CA ASN A 55 1.85 -17.43 -5.34
C ASN A 55 0.97 -18.36 -4.48
N ASN A 56 1.60 -19.17 -3.64
CA ASN A 56 0.89 -20.07 -2.73
C ASN A 56 0.57 -19.43 -1.37
N VAL A 57 0.68 -18.10 -1.26
CA VAL A 57 0.44 -17.39 0.00
C VAL A 57 -1.07 -17.25 0.22
N MET A 58 -1.52 -17.79 1.35
CA MET A 58 -2.92 -17.70 1.76
C MET A 58 -3.23 -16.28 2.25
N CYS A 59 -4.23 -15.65 1.66
CA CYS A 59 -4.81 -14.42 2.16
C CYS A 59 -5.84 -14.71 3.25
N HIS A 60 -6.04 -13.78 4.18
CA HIS A 60 -7.07 -13.94 5.23
C HIS A 60 -8.49 -14.04 4.67
N CYS A 61 -8.74 -13.62 3.43
CA CYS A 61 -10.02 -13.83 2.75
C CYS A 61 -10.27 -15.29 2.31
N GLY A 62 -9.32 -16.21 2.56
CA GLY A 62 -9.40 -17.61 2.19
C GLY A 62 -8.94 -17.96 0.77
N LYS A 63 -8.46 -16.97 0.00
CA LYS A 63 -7.92 -17.17 -1.36
C LYS A 63 -6.39 -17.04 -1.36
N LYS A 64 -5.75 -17.55 -2.40
CA LYS A 64 -4.32 -17.37 -2.65
C LYS A 64 -4.10 -16.30 -3.72
N GLY A 65 -2.91 -15.71 -3.79
CA GLY A 65 -2.50 -14.81 -4.87
C GLY A 65 -3.17 -13.43 -4.87
N CYS A 66 -3.77 -13.02 -3.77
CA CYS A 66 -4.34 -11.69 -3.63
C CYS A 66 -3.25 -10.60 -3.65
N ILE A 67 -3.57 -9.40 -4.17
CA ILE A 67 -2.66 -8.24 -4.17
C ILE A 67 -2.10 -7.99 -2.77
N GLU A 68 -2.93 -8.08 -1.75
CA GLU A 68 -2.53 -7.85 -0.36
C GLU A 68 -1.38 -8.75 0.09
N THR A 69 -1.30 -10.00 -0.40
CA THR A 69 -0.25 -10.95 -0.01
C THR A 69 1.14 -10.56 -0.51
N GLU A 70 1.25 -9.59 -1.39
CA GLU A 70 2.51 -9.11 -1.96
C GLU A 70 2.89 -7.69 -1.52
N ILE A 71 1.90 -6.83 -1.25
CA ILE A 71 2.09 -5.38 -1.13
C ILE A 71 1.90 -4.88 0.32
N SER A 72 1.01 -5.50 1.10
CA SER A 72 0.67 -5.02 2.44
C SER A 72 1.85 -5.02 3.42
N GLY A 73 1.71 -4.30 4.52
CA GLY A 73 2.71 -4.32 5.59
C GLY A 73 2.92 -5.72 6.18
N SER A 74 1.86 -6.54 6.30
CA SER A 74 1.98 -7.94 6.71
C SER A 74 2.79 -8.76 5.71
N ALA A 75 2.64 -8.50 4.41
CA ALA A 75 3.43 -9.14 3.37
C ALA A 75 4.92 -8.77 3.46
N VAL A 76 5.23 -7.49 3.68
CA VAL A 76 6.62 -7.03 3.87
C VAL A 76 7.25 -7.66 5.11
N CYS A 77 6.53 -7.70 6.24
CA CYS A 77 7.01 -8.35 7.47
C CYS A 77 7.26 -9.84 7.25
N ARG A 78 6.35 -10.55 6.59
CA ARG A 78 6.50 -11.98 6.27
C ARG A 78 7.73 -12.22 5.41
N LYS A 79 7.87 -11.48 4.31
CA LYS A 79 9.02 -11.59 3.39
C LYS A 79 10.34 -11.30 4.10
N LEU A 80 10.39 -10.30 4.99
CA LEU A 80 11.58 -10.01 5.79
C LEU A 80 11.98 -11.22 6.65
N VAL A 81 11.02 -11.80 7.37
CA VAL A 81 11.26 -12.97 8.21
C VAL A 81 11.76 -14.15 7.38
N GLU A 82 11.13 -14.44 6.23
CA GLU A 82 11.54 -15.50 5.30
C GLU A 82 12.98 -15.28 4.80
N ARG A 83 13.35 -14.05 4.41
CA ARG A 83 14.68 -13.71 3.91
C ARG A 83 15.76 -13.82 5.01
N ILE A 84 15.43 -13.41 6.24
CA ILE A 84 16.36 -13.58 7.39
C ILE A 84 16.57 -15.06 7.71
N TYR A 85 15.53 -15.89 7.67
CA TYR A 85 15.71 -17.35 7.83
C TYR A 85 16.53 -17.97 6.70
N ASN A 86 16.54 -17.37 5.52
CA ASN A 86 17.42 -17.71 4.39
C ASN A 86 18.83 -17.06 4.51
N HIS A 87 19.21 -16.64 5.72
CA HIS A 87 20.53 -16.09 6.07
C HIS A 87 20.86 -14.72 5.48
N GLU A 88 19.86 -13.93 5.05
CA GLU A 88 20.12 -12.54 4.68
C GLU A 88 20.25 -11.65 5.92
N ALA A 89 21.21 -10.72 5.85
CA ALA A 89 21.53 -9.85 6.96
C ALA A 89 20.54 -8.68 7.06
N SER A 90 20.09 -8.37 8.28
CA SER A 90 19.27 -7.21 8.63
C SER A 90 19.55 -6.81 10.07
N VAL A 91 19.35 -5.53 10.40
CA VAL A 91 19.37 -5.07 11.81
C VAL A 91 18.30 -5.77 12.66
N LEU A 92 17.26 -6.32 12.02
CA LEU A 92 16.17 -7.05 12.66
C LEU A 92 16.44 -8.53 12.85
N SER A 93 17.59 -9.07 12.36
CA SER A 93 17.92 -10.49 12.44
C SER A 93 17.83 -11.03 13.86
N LYS A 94 18.41 -10.31 14.84
CA LYS A 94 18.36 -10.74 16.26
C LYS A 94 16.92 -10.84 16.78
N LYS A 95 16.04 -9.91 16.38
CA LYS A 95 14.64 -9.91 16.81
C LYS A 95 13.90 -11.11 16.22
N VAL A 96 14.15 -11.44 14.96
CA VAL A 96 13.56 -12.60 14.27
C VAL A 96 14.05 -13.92 14.90
N TRP A 97 15.37 -14.08 15.09
CA TRP A 97 15.94 -15.30 15.69
C TRP A 97 15.47 -15.55 17.12
N ASN A 98 15.13 -14.50 17.86
CA ASN A 98 14.55 -14.61 19.20
C ASN A 98 13.04 -14.97 19.17
N GLY A 99 12.44 -15.19 18.00
CA GLY A 99 11.03 -15.51 17.85
C GLY A 99 10.07 -14.34 18.09
N ASN A 100 10.58 -13.11 18.13
CA ASN A 100 9.74 -11.93 18.33
C ASN A 100 9.02 -11.53 17.02
N MET A 101 7.77 -11.12 17.16
CA MET A 101 6.99 -10.63 16.02
C MET A 101 7.62 -9.36 15.44
N ILE A 102 7.70 -9.31 14.11
CA ILE A 102 8.07 -8.12 13.35
C ILE A 102 6.82 -7.32 13.00
N THR A 103 6.88 -6.02 13.24
CA THR A 103 5.80 -5.07 12.98
C THR A 103 6.19 -4.08 11.88
N ILE A 104 5.21 -3.37 11.32
CA ILE A 104 5.46 -2.29 10.35
C ILE A 104 6.36 -1.21 10.97
N LYS A 105 6.20 -0.93 12.26
CA LYS A 105 7.05 0.04 12.98
C LYS A 105 8.52 -0.38 12.96
N ASP A 106 8.80 -1.66 13.16
CA ASP A 106 10.18 -2.19 13.08
C ASP A 106 10.77 -1.98 11.68
N ILE A 107 9.97 -2.25 10.63
CA ILE A 107 10.39 -2.02 9.24
C ILE A 107 10.70 -0.54 8.98
N ILE A 108 9.83 0.36 9.47
CA ILE A 108 10.02 1.81 9.35
C ILE A 108 11.32 2.25 10.02
N GLU A 109 11.56 1.80 11.25
CA GLU A 109 12.76 2.14 12.01
C GLU A 109 14.02 1.56 11.36
N ALA A 110 13.98 0.31 10.90
CA ALA A 110 15.09 -0.32 10.20
C ALA A 110 15.41 0.41 8.87
N ALA A 111 14.39 0.79 8.10
CA ALA A 111 14.58 1.55 6.87
C ALA A 111 15.21 2.93 7.12
N LYS A 112 14.87 3.59 8.25
CA LYS A 112 15.51 4.84 8.68
C LYS A 112 16.98 4.66 9.08
N LEU A 113 17.35 3.46 9.52
CA LEU A 113 18.73 3.06 9.79
C LEU A 113 19.45 2.55 8.55
N GLU A 114 18.86 2.76 7.36
CA GLU A 114 19.40 2.36 6.06
C GLU A 114 19.62 0.84 5.93
N ASP A 115 18.79 0.02 6.59
CA ASP A 115 18.82 -1.44 6.44
C ASP A 115 18.51 -1.83 5.00
N PRO A 116 19.46 -2.45 4.26
CA PRO A 116 19.29 -2.70 2.84
C PRO A 116 18.13 -3.64 2.53
N LEU A 117 17.92 -4.67 3.37
CA LEU A 117 16.86 -5.65 3.18
C LEU A 117 15.47 -5.03 3.37
N CYS A 118 15.30 -4.21 4.40
CA CYS A 118 14.04 -3.49 4.63
C CYS A 118 13.75 -2.50 3.51
N ILE A 119 14.77 -1.74 3.06
CA ILE A 119 14.63 -0.78 1.94
C ILE A 119 14.24 -1.50 0.66
N GLU A 120 14.88 -2.62 0.33
CA GLU A 120 14.57 -3.41 -0.86
C GLU A 120 13.12 -3.90 -0.85
N LEU A 121 12.67 -4.51 0.25
CA LEU A 121 11.32 -5.05 0.38
C LEU A 121 10.24 -3.96 0.31
N VAL A 122 10.48 -2.83 0.95
CA VAL A 122 9.58 -1.66 0.90
C VAL A 122 9.53 -1.08 -0.50
N THR A 123 10.68 -0.96 -1.18
CA THR A 123 10.78 -0.47 -2.56
C THR A 123 10.05 -1.41 -3.52
N GLN A 124 10.18 -2.71 -3.33
CA GLN A 124 9.45 -3.70 -4.13
C GLN A 124 7.94 -3.57 -3.92
N ALA A 125 7.47 -3.49 -2.67
CA ALA A 125 6.05 -3.29 -2.38
C ALA A 125 5.50 -2.01 -3.02
N GLY A 126 6.29 -0.92 -3.02
CA GLY A 126 5.93 0.33 -3.69
C GLY A 126 5.81 0.17 -5.22
N ARG A 127 6.76 -0.52 -5.86
CA ARG A 127 6.68 -0.81 -7.31
C ARG A 127 5.44 -1.61 -7.68
N GLU A 128 5.17 -2.66 -6.92
CA GLU A 128 4.00 -3.51 -7.13
C GLU A 128 2.70 -2.73 -6.94
N LEU A 129 2.60 -1.91 -5.89
CA LEU A 129 1.44 -1.03 -5.70
C LEU A 129 1.25 -0.10 -6.90
N GLY A 130 2.32 0.56 -7.36
CA GLY A 130 2.25 1.47 -8.50
C GLY A 130 1.82 0.77 -9.79
N HIS A 131 2.27 -0.47 -10.03
CA HIS A 131 1.83 -1.27 -11.16
C HIS A 131 0.31 -1.54 -11.10
N GLN A 132 -0.21 -1.95 -9.94
CA GLN A 132 -1.63 -2.21 -9.77
C GLN A 132 -2.48 -0.92 -9.87
N LEU A 133 -1.98 0.19 -9.31
CA LEU A 133 -2.65 1.49 -9.41
C LEU A 133 -2.71 2.02 -10.83
N ALA A 134 -1.72 1.74 -11.67
CA ALA A 134 -1.74 2.11 -13.07
C ALA A 134 -2.93 1.47 -13.82
N GLY A 135 -3.27 0.22 -13.48
CA GLY A 135 -4.47 -0.43 -13.99
C GLY A 135 -5.76 0.30 -13.60
N LEU A 136 -5.86 0.73 -12.34
CA LEU A 136 -7.01 1.50 -11.86
C LEU A 136 -7.10 2.90 -12.52
N ILE A 137 -5.94 3.55 -12.72
CA ILE A 137 -5.88 4.84 -13.44
C ILE A 137 -6.41 4.67 -14.88
N ASN A 138 -5.95 3.65 -15.58
CA ASN A 138 -6.40 3.39 -16.95
C ASN A 138 -7.88 3.03 -17.04
N LEU A 139 -8.46 2.47 -15.99
CA LEU A 139 -9.86 2.05 -15.93
C LEU A 139 -10.80 3.17 -15.47
N LEU A 140 -10.43 3.91 -14.44
CA LEU A 140 -11.31 4.86 -13.75
C LEU A 140 -10.99 6.33 -14.04
N ASN A 141 -9.79 6.62 -14.58
CA ASN A 141 -9.30 7.97 -14.85
C ASN A 141 -9.57 8.96 -13.69
N PRO A 142 -9.07 8.70 -12.48
CA PRO A 142 -9.34 9.55 -11.34
C PRO A 142 -8.63 10.89 -11.45
N ASP A 143 -9.22 11.94 -10.87
CA ASP A 143 -8.58 13.25 -10.73
C ASP A 143 -7.40 13.18 -9.76
N ARG A 144 -7.48 12.28 -8.76
CA ARG A 144 -6.47 12.17 -7.71
C ARG A 144 -6.39 10.76 -7.13
N ILE A 145 -5.16 10.35 -6.76
CA ILE A 145 -4.92 9.18 -5.91
C ILE A 145 -4.30 9.66 -4.61
N ILE A 146 -4.88 9.24 -3.50
CA ILE A 146 -4.38 9.53 -2.16
C ILE A 146 -3.90 8.21 -1.55
N ILE A 147 -2.64 8.17 -1.13
CA ILE A 147 -2.04 7.02 -0.46
C ILE A 147 -1.85 7.37 1.01
N GLY A 148 -2.49 6.62 1.88
CA GLY A 148 -2.39 6.76 3.32
C GLY A 148 -2.02 5.43 3.99
N GLY A 149 -2.00 5.46 5.34
CA GLY A 149 -1.65 4.31 6.17
C GLY A 149 -0.17 4.26 6.53
N ARG A 150 0.17 3.39 7.48
CA ARG A 150 1.51 3.34 8.09
C ARG A 150 2.66 3.09 7.12
N MET A 151 2.41 2.34 6.03
CA MET A 151 3.45 2.10 5.03
C MET A 151 3.84 3.38 4.28
N SER A 152 2.95 4.36 4.17
CA SER A 152 3.25 5.66 3.55
C SER A 152 4.12 6.57 4.42
N GLU A 153 4.24 6.27 5.73
CA GLU A 153 5.12 6.99 6.68
C GLU A 153 6.60 6.59 6.53
N ILE A 154 6.88 5.45 5.88
CA ILE A 154 8.23 5.05 5.52
C ILE A 154 8.77 6.10 4.54
N ALA A 155 10.00 6.55 4.80
CA ALA A 155 10.66 7.62 4.05
C ALA A 155 10.17 7.68 2.59
N PRO A 156 9.65 8.82 2.10
CA PRO A 156 8.96 8.94 0.81
C PRO A 156 9.73 8.36 -0.37
N TYR A 157 11.06 8.35 -0.27
CA TYR A 157 11.95 7.81 -1.30
C TYR A 157 11.83 6.30 -1.48
N TYR A 158 11.67 5.54 -0.40
CA TYR A 158 11.73 4.07 -0.48
C TYR A 158 10.39 3.44 -0.86
N PHE A 159 9.28 4.15 -0.65
CA PHE A 159 7.94 3.65 -0.97
C PHE A 159 7.24 4.49 -2.05
N LEU A 160 7.03 5.79 -1.82
CA LEU A 160 6.21 6.61 -2.72
C LEU A 160 6.89 6.89 -4.08
N GLN A 161 8.21 7.05 -4.12
CA GLN A 161 8.89 7.24 -5.41
C GLN A 161 8.79 6.00 -6.31
N PRO A 162 9.05 4.77 -5.83
CA PRO A 162 8.76 3.56 -6.59
C PRO A 162 7.32 3.44 -7.09
N VAL A 163 6.33 3.82 -6.26
CA VAL A 163 4.92 3.89 -6.69
C VAL A 163 4.76 4.83 -7.89
N LYS A 164 5.25 6.06 -7.77
CA LYS A 164 5.16 7.09 -8.82
C LYS A 164 5.80 6.62 -10.13
N LEU A 165 7.01 6.07 -10.05
CA LEU A 165 7.73 5.59 -11.22
C LEU A 165 6.98 4.45 -11.92
N ALA A 166 6.42 3.51 -11.16
CA ALA A 166 5.65 2.42 -11.72
C ALA A 166 4.34 2.92 -12.35
N VAL A 167 3.63 3.84 -11.69
CA VAL A 167 2.44 4.48 -12.28
C VAL A 167 2.78 5.14 -13.61
N HIS A 168 3.83 5.96 -13.67
CA HIS A 168 4.25 6.60 -14.93
C HIS A 168 4.64 5.61 -16.03
N LYS A 169 5.20 4.47 -15.65
CA LYS A 169 5.60 3.43 -16.60
C LYS A 169 4.43 2.70 -17.23
N TYR A 170 3.38 2.43 -16.44
CA TYR A 170 2.32 1.48 -16.81
C TYR A 170 0.96 2.15 -17.11
N SER A 171 0.75 3.42 -16.74
CA SER A 171 -0.45 4.17 -17.11
C SER A 171 -0.29 4.90 -18.44
N LEU A 172 -1.40 5.20 -19.09
CA LEU A 172 -1.41 5.99 -20.32
C LEU A 172 -0.92 7.42 -20.03
N ARG A 173 0.03 7.92 -20.84
CA ARG A 173 0.64 9.25 -20.63
C ARG A 173 -0.37 10.40 -20.55
N LEU A 174 -1.48 10.30 -21.25
CA LEU A 174 -2.55 11.31 -21.23
C LEU A 174 -3.27 11.39 -19.88
N MET A 175 -3.20 10.33 -19.06
CA MET A 175 -3.90 10.21 -17.78
C MET A 175 -2.99 10.49 -16.56
N THR A 176 -1.69 10.73 -16.80
CA THR A 176 -0.72 10.94 -15.69
C THR A 176 -0.59 12.39 -15.26
N GLN A 177 -1.24 13.32 -15.94
CA GLN A 177 -1.29 14.72 -15.53
C GLN A 177 -2.58 14.99 -14.77
N PRO A 178 -2.82 14.86 -13.67
CA PRO A 178 -2.44 15.38 -12.38
C PRO A 178 -2.67 14.41 -11.20
N VAL A 179 -2.01 13.28 -11.17
CA VAL A 179 -2.14 12.42 -10.00
C VAL A 179 -1.36 13.08 -8.85
N SER A 180 -2.09 13.76 -7.98
CA SER A 180 -1.55 14.31 -6.74
C SER A 180 -1.39 13.20 -5.71
N TYR A 181 -0.16 12.86 -5.37
CA TYR A 181 0.15 11.94 -4.27
C TYR A 181 0.24 12.76 -2.99
N THR A 182 -0.76 12.68 -2.14
CA THR A 182 -0.76 13.36 -0.86
C THR A 182 -0.46 12.33 0.23
N HIS A 183 0.57 12.60 1.01
CA HIS A 183 0.84 11.89 2.26
C HIS A 183 -0.11 12.47 3.31
N LEU A 184 -1.12 11.71 3.72
CA LEU A 184 -1.97 12.05 4.86
C LEU A 184 -1.54 11.21 6.05
N THR A 185 -0.84 11.82 7.00
CA THR A 185 -0.78 11.32 8.37
C THR A 185 -2.13 11.56 9.02
N LEU A 186 -2.93 10.51 9.15
CA LEU A 186 -4.08 10.57 10.03
C LEU A 186 -3.56 10.60 11.47
N PRO A 187 -4.09 11.50 12.34
CA PRO A 187 -3.75 11.44 13.75
C PRO A 187 -4.12 10.06 14.27
N THR A 188 -3.14 9.33 14.76
CA THR A 188 -3.35 8.08 15.48
C THR A 188 -3.97 8.43 16.82
N ASN A 189 -5.30 8.47 16.87
CA ASN A 189 -5.97 8.38 18.16
C ASN A 189 -5.67 6.99 18.70
N SER A 190 -4.84 6.99 19.73
CA SER A 190 -4.64 5.88 20.63
C SER A 190 -5.98 5.39 21.19
N LEU A 191 -6.34 4.15 20.87
CA LEU A 191 -7.14 3.28 21.72
C LEU A 191 -6.35 2.02 21.96
#